data_f7782c5714d197e5e6ae1adfc743ed9c
#
_entry.id   f7782c5714d197e5e6ae1adfc743ed9c
#
_cell.length_a   1.000
_cell.length_b   1.000
_cell.length_c   1.000
_cell.angle_alpha   90.00
_cell.angle_beta   90.00
_cell.angle_gamma   90.00
#
_symmetry.space_group_name_H-M   'P 1'
#
loop_
_entity.id
_entity.type
_entity.pdbx_description
1 polymer ?
#
loop_
_entity_poly.entity_id
_entity_poly.type
_entity_poly.pdbx_seq_one_letter_code
_entity_poly.pdbx_strand_id
1 'polypeptide(L)'
;MKFTRLNDDIAFKLNCGFRVSDAVPSESSYSRLVTQLSESNVLDEVKERLILQAIKEGFITDDTVAIDATHFEARDKAPTKEEKPKAEPKKHGRKSKAEREQWLKEQAEKEANMPLYEKKIGDQLDVSLGELRKEVPIDPKWGVKKNSEGKNEFWFGYKGHLAVGTSSQYILQSFFSSGNLNDGKAAIPLLKGIHERLSLPKLRYQTMDAGYDYEAIYKQVYKMGHQSIIAYNKRNESEIIGFDKHFAPTCFREHSYRYDSYDVKYETLKYTQPKECIDCPLANDGICQKVFKMKITKDLRRYTAPARGSVAWKNIFKRRTAVERVNAYLKEFFQLNNVRYCTGKRTKVHFDIVTLIYNASKLAVDRINTQLITQVA
;
A
#
# COMPACT_ATOMS: atom_id res chain seq x y z
N MET A 1 23.05 17.83 11.34
CA MET A 1 22.97 19.11 10.61
C MET A 1 23.24 20.17 11.63
N LYS A 2 24.15 21.01 11.36
CA LYS A 2 24.66 21.82 12.42
C LYS A 2 23.85 23.10 12.46
N PHE A 3 23.19 23.38 13.58
CA PHE A 3 22.54 24.65 13.86
C PHE A 3 23.52 25.84 13.70
N THR A 4 24.82 25.59 13.79
CA THR A 4 25.89 26.51 13.39
C THR A 4 25.67 27.10 11.99
N ARG A 5 25.21 26.31 11.00
CA ARG A 5 24.97 26.81 9.64
C ARG A 5 23.83 27.84 9.59
N LEU A 6 22.79 27.72 10.41
CA LEU A 6 21.72 28.72 10.50
C LEU A 6 22.21 30.06 11.08
N ASN A 7 23.25 30.05 11.90
CA ASN A 7 23.86 31.27 12.44
C ASN A 7 24.88 31.88 11.49
N ASP A 8 25.67 31.03 10.81
CA ASP A 8 26.86 31.44 10.08
C ASP A 8 26.58 31.73 8.59
N ASP A 9 25.53 31.16 8.01
CA ASP A 9 25.16 31.29 6.60
C ASP A 9 23.83 32.05 6.46
N ILE A 10 23.94 33.33 6.14
CA ILE A 10 22.79 34.23 5.98
C ILE A 10 21.83 33.76 4.89
N ALA A 11 22.37 33.29 3.74
CA ALA A 11 21.55 32.79 2.65
C ALA A 11 20.78 31.54 3.05
N PHE A 12 21.43 30.63 3.77
CA PHE A 12 20.76 29.45 4.31
C PHE A 12 19.68 29.80 5.35
N LYS A 13 19.97 30.78 6.23
CA LYS A 13 19.04 31.30 7.23
C LYS A 13 17.79 31.88 6.58
N LEU A 14 17.94 32.72 5.56
CA LEU A 14 16.84 33.30 4.78
C LEU A 14 16.02 32.22 4.05
N ASN A 15 16.68 31.25 3.42
CA ASN A 15 16.02 30.13 2.76
C ASN A 15 15.24 29.23 3.73
N CYS A 16 15.62 29.20 5.01
CA CYS A 16 14.87 28.52 6.07
C CYS A 16 13.70 29.38 6.62
N GLY A 17 13.42 30.55 6.04
CA GLY A 17 12.32 31.42 6.41
C GLY A 17 12.58 32.34 7.60
N PHE A 18 13.82 32.42 8.09
CA PHE A 18 14.23 33.36 9.14
C PHE A 18 14.67 34.70 8.53
N ARG A 19 14.42 35.79 9.22
CA ARG A 19 15.03 37.10 8.92
C ARG A 19 16.48 37.12 9.40
N VAL A 20 17.30 38.00 8.88
CA VAL A 20 18.69 38.16 9.31
C VAL A 20 18.79 38.43 10.82
N SER A 21 17.87 39.25 11.34
CA SER A 21 17.78 39.65 12.76
C SER A 21 17.16 38.58 13.67
N ASP A 22 16.52 37.55 13.13
CA ASP A 22 15.83 36.58 13.96
C ASP A 22 16.81 35.70 14.74
N ALA A 23 16.48 35.40 15.98
CA ALA A 23 17.21 34.42 16.78
C ALA A 23 16.98 33.00 16.22
N VAL A 24 18.05 32.27 16.05
CA VAL A 24 17.96 30.86 15.62
C VAL A 24 17.59 29.98 16.82
N PRO A 25 16.62 29.07 16.67
CA PRO A 25 16.25 28.15 17.75
C PRO A 25 17.44 27.27 18.17
N SER A 26 17.57 27.00 19.45
CA SER A 26 18.58 26.08 19.97
C SER A 26 18.25 24.62 19.59
N GLU A 27 19.24 23.73 19.62
CA GLU A 27 19.05 22.28 19.40
C GLU A 27 18.05 21.69 20.39
N SER A 28 18.03 22.19 21.64
CA SER A 28 17.07 21.75 22.65
C SER A 28 15.63 22.19 22.33
N SER A 29 15.44 23.43 21.81
CA SER A 29 14.15 23.91 21.37
C SER A 29 13.61 23.09 20.20
N TYR A 30 14.46 22.77 19.22
CA TYR A 30 14.14 21.91 18.11
C TYR A 30 13.78 20.49 18.56
N SER A 31 14.58 19.91 19.49
CA SER A 31 14.28 18.60 20.05
C SER A 31 12.94 18.55 20.76
N ARG A 32 12.58 19.61 21.51
CA ARG A 32 11.25 19.74 22.15
C ARG A 32 10.13 19.81 21.12
N LEU A 33 10.30 20.60 20.06
CA LEU A 33 9.34 20.69 18.97
C LEU A 33 9.08 19.32 18.34
N VAL A 34 10.14 18.56 18.01
CA VAL A 34 9.99 17.21 17.46
C VAL A 34 9.25 16.28 18.42
N THR A 35 9.48 16.39 19.73
CA THR A 35 8.74 15.62 20.72
C THR A 35 7.26 16.00 20.71
N GLN A 36 6.92 17.29 20.73
CA GLN A 36 5.53 17.76 20.65
C GLN A 36 4.84 17.28 19.36
N LEU A 37 5.51 17.37 18.21
CA LEU A 37 5.00 16.85 16.94
C LEU A 37 4.76 15.34 16.99
N SER A 38 5.60 14.58 17.69
CA SER A 38 5.46 13.13 17.81
C SER A 38 4.28 12.69 18.69
N GLU A 39 3.76 13.60 19.52
CA GLU A 39 2.63 13.37 20.42
C GLU A 39 1.33 13.98 19.89
N SER A 40 1.39 14.68 18.76
CA SER A 40 0.25 15.38 18.15
C SER A 40 -0.10 14.80 16.77
N ASN A 41 -1.32 15.10 16.29
CA ASN A 41 -1.78 14.75 14.94
C ASN A 41 -1.57 15.89 13.92
N VAL A 42 -0.88 16.96 14.30
CA VAL A 42 -0.74 18.19 13.48
C VAL A 42 -0.16 17.88 12.10
N LEU A 43 0.86 17.03 12.01
CA LEU A 43 1.46 16.66 10.71
C LEU A 43 0.48 15.90 9.81
N ASP A 44 -0.33 15.01 10.38
CA ASP A 44 -1.34 14.28 9.62
C ASP A 44 -2.44 15.24 9.11
N GLU A 45 -2.87 16.20 9.93
CA GLU A 45 -3.84 17.24 9.54
C GLU A 45 -3.29 18.15 8.44
N VAL A 46 -2.04 18.60 8.55
CA VAL A 46 -1.42 19.48 7.54
C VAL A 46 -1.26 18.74 6.21
N LYS A 47 -0.83 17.46 6.24
CA LYS A 47 -0.77 16.62 5.03
C LYS A 47 -2.14 16.49 4.37
N GLU A 48 -3.18 16.24 5.15
CA GLU A 48 -4.54 16.11 4.65
C GLU A 48 -5.05 17.42 4.02
N ARG A 49 -4.88 18.57 4.70
CA ARG A 49 -5.26 19.87 4.15
C ARG A 49 -4.55 20.19 2.85
N LEU A 50 -3.27 19.85 2.73
CA LEU A 50 -2.49 20.05 1.50
C LEU A 50 -3.07 19.23 0.35
N ILE A 51 -3.40 17.97 0.58
CA ILE A 51 -4.00 17.10 -0.45
C ILE A 51 -5.39 17.59 -0.85
N LEU A 52 -6.23 17.97 0.11
CA LEU A 52 -7.55 18.56 -0.17
C LEU A 52 -7.43 19.85 -0.99
N GLN A 53 -6.42 20.67 -0.72
CA GLN A 53 -6.15 21.86 -1.52
C GLN A 53 -5.73 21.51 -2.95
N ALA A 54 -4.85 20.53 -3.15
CA ALA A 54 -4.43 20.06 -4.46
C ALA A 54 -5.60 19.45 -5.26
N ILE A 55 -6.52 18.74 -4.59
CA ILE A 55 -7.77 18.24 -5.21
C ILE A 55 -8.65 19.42 -5.64
N LYS A 56 -8.86 20.40 -4.76
CA LYS A 56 -9.67 21.60 -5.03
C LYS A 56 -9.14 22.40 -6.21
N GLU A 57 -7.82 22.49 -6.36
CA GLU A 57 -7.13 23.18 -7.46
C GLU A 57 -7.09 22.33 -8.77
N GLY A 58 -7.59 21.10 -8.75
CA GLY A 58 -7.67 20.22 -9.93
C GLY A 58 -6.37 19.51 -10.30
N PHE A 59 -5.33 19.54 -9.44
CA PHE A 59 -4.06 18.85 -9.70
C PHE A 59 -4.13 17.34 -9.43
N ILE A 60 -5.12 16.88 -8.66
CA ILE A 60 -5.35 15.47 -8.37
C ILE A 60 -6.68 15.05 -9.00
N THR A 61 -6.59 14.34 -10.13
CA THR A 61 -7.75 13.84 -10.88
C THR A 61 -7.60 12.36 -11.24
N ASP A 62 -6.84 11.63 -10.43
CA ASP A 62 -6.47 10.25 -10.67
C ASP A 62 -7.67 9.30 -10.72
N ASP A 63 -7.67 8.42 -11.70
CA ASP A 63 -8.57 7.26 -11.78
C ASP A 63 -7.99 6.01 -11.11
N THR A 64 -6.69 6.02 -10.82
CA THR A 64 -5.94 4.89 -10.30
C THR A 64 -4.99 5.35 -9.19
N VAL A 65 -4.96 4.59 -8.09
CA VAL A 65 -4.00 4.74 -6.99
C VAL A 65 -3.11 3.51 -6.91
N ALA A 66 -1.81 3.75 -6.76
CA ALA A 66 -0.81 2.71 -6.52
C ALA A 66 -0.41 2.68 -5.05
N ILE A 67 -0.40 1.48 -4.45
CA ILE A 67 0.02 1.28 -3.06
C ILE A 67 1.26 0.39 -3.04
N ASP A 68 2.27 0.83 -2.28
CA ASP A 68 3.51 0.07 -2.05
C ASP A 68 4.17 0.50 -0.74
N ALA A 69 5.13 -0.31 -0.29
CA ALA A 69 5.93 -0.06 0.90
C ALA A 69 7.40 0.19 0.55
N THR A 70 8.01 1.09 1.28
CA THR A 70 9.46 1.28 1.23
C THR A 70 10.05 1.13 2.62
N HIS A 71 11.21 0.47 2.71
CA HIS A 71 11.93 0.30 3.97
C HIS A 71 13.04 1.34 4.11
N PHE A 72 13.39 1.66 5.35
CA PHE A 72 14.55 2.46 5.71
C PHE A 72 15.04 2.06 7.10
N GLU A 73 16.36 2.26 7.31
CA GLU A 73 17.03 1.80 8.52
C GLU A 73 16.76 2.72 9.70
N ALA A 74 16.71 2.12 10.91
CA ALA A 74 16.68 2.86 12.15
C ALA A 74 18.09 3.34 12.52
N ARG A 75 18.14 4.47 13.22
CA ARG A 75 19.36 4.91 13.91
C ARG A 75 19.58 4.19 15.23
N ASP A 76 18.53 3.59 15.77
CA ASP A 76 18.57 2.80 16.99
C ASP A 76 19.47 1.58 16.81
N LYS A 77 20.18 1.19 17.88
CA LYS A 77 20.96 -0.04 17.86
C LYS A 77 20.05 -1.24 17.86
N ALA A 78 20.31 -2.18 16.96
CA ALA A 78 19.58 -3.44 16.95
C ALA A 78 19.83 -4.18 18.27
N PRO A 79 18.79 -4.80 18.87
CA PRO A 79 18.98 -5.61 20.06
C PRO A 79 19.91 -6.79 19.78
N THR A 80 20.79 -7.06 20.70
CA THR A 80 21.66 -8.25 20.64
C THR A 80 20.76 -9.50 20.60
N LYS A 81 21.09 -10.46 19.75
CA LYS A 81 20.35 -11.73 19.71
C LYS A 81 20.49 -12.41 21.07
N GLU A 82 19.42 -12.42 21.86
CA GLU A 82 19.34 -13.33 22.98
C GLU A 82 19.19 -14.76 22.43
N GLU A 83 20.05 -15.66 22.86
CA GLU A 83 19.88 -17.09 22.56
C GLU A 83 18.59 -17.56 23.24
N LYS A 84 17.54 -17.75 22.45
CA LYS A 84 16.31 -18.34 22.95
C LYS A 84 16.63 -19.76 23.42
N PRO A 85 16.24 -20.14 24.64
CA PRO A 85 16.39 -21.52 25.08
C PRO A 85 15.73 -22.43 24.03
N LYS A 86 16.43 -23.51 23.66
CA LYS A 86 15.92 -24.48 22.69
C LYS A 86 14.54 -24.95 23.15
N ALA A 87 13.53 -24.69 22.33
CA ALA A 87 12.18 -25.13 22.62
C ALA A 87 12.19 -26.67 22.81
N GLU A 88 11.51 -27.15 23.86
CA GLU A 88 11.36 -28.58 24.04
C GLU A 88 10.77 -29.23 22.78
N PRO A 89 11.25 -30.44 22.43
CA PRO A 89 10.75 -31.12 21.23
C PRO A 89 9.25 -31.35 21.37
N LYS A 90 8.47 -30.86 20.42
CA LYS A 90 7.03 -31.08 20.39
C LYS A 90 6.74 -32.57 20.28
N LYS A 91 5.89 -33.09 21.17
CA LYS A 91 5.41 -34.45 21.07
C LYS A 91 4.76 -34.67 19.71
N HIS A 92 5.29 -35.66 18.97
CA HIS A 92 4.71 -36.06 17.69
C HIS A 92 3.51 -36.99 17.98
N GLY A 93 2.37 -36.71 17.36
CA GLY A 93 1.17 -37.53 17.45
C GLY A 93 -0.14 -36.71 17.36
N ARG A 94 -1.22 -37.42 17.10
CA ARG A 94 -2.57 -36.85 17.12
C ARG A 94 -2.99 -36.60 18.55
N LYS A 95 -3.35 -35.38 18.91
CA LYS A 95 -3.88 -35.01 20.22
C LYS A 95 -5.17 -35.78 20.50
N SER A 96 -5.39 -36.20 21.75
CA SER A 96 -6.67 -36.72 22.21
C SER A 96 -7.78 -35.68 22.02
N LYS A 97 -9.04 -36.13 22.09
CA LYS A 97 -10.19 -35.22 21.92
C LYS A 97 -10.20 -34.11 22.99
N ALA A 98 -9.93 -34.46 24.24
CA ALA A 98 -9.86 -33.49 25.34
C ALA A 98 -8.69 -32.50 25.20
N GLU A 99 -7.49 -32.97 24.86
CA GLU A 99 -6.32 -32.11 24.60
C GLU A 99 -6.55 -31.18 23.39
N ARG A 100 -7.30 -31.64 22.39
CA ARG A 100 -7.66 -30.81 21.26
C ARG A 100 -8.65 -29.70 21.63
N GLU A 101 -9.65 -30.02 22.45
CA GLU A 101 -10.62 -29.03 22.93
C GLU A 101 -9.95 -27.99 23.84
N GLN A 102 -9.08 -28.42 24.75
CA GLN A 102 -8.30 -27.49 25.57
C GLN A 102 -7.38 -26.61 24.71
N TRP A 103 -6.66 -27.21 23.78
CA TRP A 103 -5.80 -26.45 22.86
C TRP A 103 -6.58 -25.43 22.01
N LEU A 104 -7.80 -25.77 21.56
CA LEU A 104 -8.66 -24.84 20.83
C LEU A 104 -9.09 -23.66 21.71
N LYS A 105 -9.42 -23.89 22.97
CA LYS A 105 -9.74 -22.84 23.95
C LYS A 105 -8.53 -21.91 24.17
N GLU A 106 -7.36 -22.50 24.43
CA GLU A 106 -6.12 -21.75 24.62
C GLU A 106 -5.76 -20.91 23.34
N GLN A 107 -5.99 -21.47 22.14
CA GLN A 107 -5.76 -20.72 20.91
C GLN A 107 -6.77 -19.57 20.75
N ALA A 108 -8.05 -19.79 21.06
CA ALA A 108 -9.08 -18.75 21.01
C ALA A 108 -8.79 -17.61 22.00
N GLU A 109 -8.36 -17.92 23.22
CA GLU A 109 -7.95 -16.92 24.21
C GLU A 109 -6.70 -16.15 23.77
N LYS A 110 -5.70 -16.82 23.19
CA LYS A 110 -4.52 -16.18 22.62
C LYS A 110 -4.89 -15.26 21.47
N GLU A 111 -5.76 -15.71 20.54
CA GLU A 111 -6.23 -14.93 19.41
C GLU A 111 -7.05 -13.69 19.87
N ALA A 112 -7.88 -13.84 20.92
CA ALA A 112 -8.63 -12.72 21.50
C ALA A 112 -7.72 -11.63 22.08
N ASN A 113 -6.66 -12.04 22.82
CA ASN A 113 -5.71 -11.12 23.47
C ASN A 113 -4.58 -10.64 22.54
N MET A 114 -4.52 -11.12 21.30
CA MET A 114 -3.48 -10.75 20.34
C MET A 114 -3.64 -9.30 19.88
N PRO A 115 -2.55 -8.51 19.78
CA PRO A 115 -2.59 -7.17 19.21
C PRO A 115 -3.19 -7.17 17.80
N LEU A 116 -3.92 -6.11 17.43
CA LEU A 116 -4.65 -6.01 16.16
C LEU A 116 -3.78 -6.33 14.93
N TYR A 117 -2.55 -5.83 14.91
CA TYR A 117 -1.63 -6.07 13.79
C TYR A 117 -0.95 -7.45 13.79
N GLU A 118 -1.17 -8.25 14.82
CA GLU A 118 -0.78 -9.65 14.83
C GLU A 118 -1.91 -10.56 14.35
N LYS A 119 -3.18 -10.14 14.50
CA LYS A 119 -4.38 -10.84 14.00
C LYS A 119 -4.37 -10.95 12.46
N LYS A 120 -5.33 -11.68 11.90
CA LYS A 120 -5.52 -11.81 10.45
C LYS A 120 -5.90 -10.46 9.83
N ILE A 121 -5.53 -10.21 8.57
CA ILE A 121 -5.85 -8.96 7.87
C ILE A 121 -7.37 -8.73 7.81
N GLY A 122 -8.16 -9.81 7.76
CA GLY A 122 -9.62 -9.73 7.75
C GLY A 122 -10.21 -9.03 8.97
N ASP A 123 -9.58 -9.17 10.13
CA ASP A 123 -10.06 -8.58 11.38
C ASP A 123 -9.95 -7.04 11.39
N GLN A 124 -9.15 -6.47 10.50
CA GLN A 124 -9.02 -5.01 10.33
C GLN A 124 -10.19 -4.38 9.56
N LEU A 125 -11.00 -5.17 8.87
CA LEU A 125 -12.07 -4.65 8.01
C LEU A 125 -13.14 -3.88 8.78
N ASP A 126 -13.44 -4.32 9.99
CA ASP A 126 -14.50 -3.74 10.81
C ASP A 126 -13.96 -2.79 11.91
N VAL A 127 -12.64 -2.61 11.97
CA VAL A 127 -11.96 -1.69 12.90
C VAL A 127 -11.93 -0.28 12.31
N SER A 128 -12.14 0.74 13.12
CA SER A 128 -12.10 2.14 12.69
C SER A 128 -10.70 2.56 12.23
N LEU A 129 -10.63 3.55 11.32
CA LEU A 129 -9.34 4.10 10.87
C LEU A 129 -8.54 4.69 12.05
N GLY A 130 -9.22 5.30 13.02
CA GLY A 130 -8.58 5.87 14.20
C GLY A 130 -7.88 4.82 15.06
N GLU A 131 -8.52 3.68 15.31
CA GLU A 131 -7.94 2.55 16.05
C GLU A 131 -6.80 1.89 15.28
N LEU A 132 -6.98 1.66 13.96
CA LEU A 132 -5.91 1.15 13.10
C LEU A 132 -4.65 2.01 13.15
N ARG A 133 -4.79 3.34 13.18
CA ARG A 133 -3.65 4.26 13.27
C ARG A 133 -3.03 4.30 14.66
N LYS A 134 -3.83 4.11 15.71
CA LYS A 134 -3.36 4.14 17.10
C LYS A 134 -2.58 2.87 17.48
N GLU A 135 -3.02 1.70 17.02
CA GLU A 135 -2.45 0.41 17.42
C GLU A 135 -1.31 -0.07 16.52
N VAL A 136 -0.94 0.72 15.50
CA VAL A 136 0.17 0.33 14.62
C VAL A 136 1.49 0.18 15.39
N PRO A 137 2.23 -0.92 15.21
CA PRO A 137 3.56 -1.07 15.80
C PRO A 137 4.54 -0.11 15.09
N ILE A 138 5.19 0.74 15.86
CA ILE A 138 6.15 1.75 15.37
C ILE A 138 7.56 1.57 15.91
N ASP A 139 7.81 0.57 16.75
CA ASP A 139 9.16 0.29 17.22
C ASP A 139 10.01 -0.34 16.11
N PRO A 140 11.33 -0.02 16.03
CA PRO A 140 12.18 -0.58 15.01
C PRO A 140 12.33 -2.10 15.21
N LYS A 141 12.15 -2.86 14.13
CA LYS A 141 12.30 -4.32 14.13
C LYS A 141 13.02 -4.79 12.88
N TRP A 142 13.56 -6.01 12.95
CA TRP A 142 14.17 -6.65 11.81
C TRP A 142 13.13 -6.96 10.73
N GLY A 143 13.31 -6.38 9.56
CA GLY A 143 12.59 -6.72 8.36
C GLY A 143 13.42 -7.62 7.45
N VAL A 144 12.76 -8.33 6.53
CA VAL A 144 13.40 -9.16 5.53
C VAL A 144 12.69 -9.00 4.20
N LYS A 145 13.45 -8.88 3.14
CA LYS A 145 12.95 -8.93 1.75
C LYS A 145 13.85 -9.85 0.92
N LYS A 146 13.34 -10.35 -0.20
CA LYS A 146 14.15 -11.00 -1.22
C LYS A 146 14.64 -9.95 -2.22
N ASN A 147 15.93 -9.99 -2.54
CA ASN A 147 16.49 -9.19 -3.62
C ASN A 147 16.20 -9.80 -4.99
N SER A 148 16.66 -9.17 -6.07
CA SER A 148 16.50 -9.63 -7.44
C SER A 148 17.13 -11.00 -7.71
N GLU A 149 18.11 -11.41 -6.90
CA GLU A 149 18.77 -12.73 -6.97
C GLU A 149 18.08 -13.79 -6.10
N GLY A 150 16.97 -13.46 -5.42
CA GLY A 150 16.25 -14.35 -4.51
C GLY A 150 16.89 -14.52 -3.13
N LYS A 151 17.99 -13.81 -2.82
CA LYS A 151 18.64 -13.83 -1.51
C LYS A 151 17.89 -12.94 -0.52
N ASN A 152 17.89 -13.33 0.76
CA ASN A 152 17.29 -12.53 1.82
C ASN A 152 18.20 -11.36 2.20
N GLU A 153 17.67 -10.15 2.10
CA GLU A 153 18.26 -8.93 2.66
C GLU A 153 17.54 -8.58 3.95
N PHE A 154 18.30 -8.32 5.00
CA PHE A 154 17.80 -7.97 6.32
C PHE A 154 18.12 -6.51 6.61
N TRP A 155 17.18 -5.79 7.21
CA TRP A 155 17.41 -4.46 7.76
C TRP A 155 16.77 -4.35 9.14
N PHE A 156 17.35 -3.54 10.01
CA PHE A 156 16.72 -3.17 11.28
C PHE A 156 16.16 -1.76 11.15
N GLY A 157 14.84 -1.62 11.26
CA GLY A 157 14.23 -0.30 11.08
C GLY A 157 12.72 -0.33 10.87
N TYR A 158 12.28 0.43 9.88
CA TYR A 158 10.89 0.82 9.67
C TYR A 158 10.45 0.57 8.23
N LYS A 159 9.13 0.67 8.02
CA LYS A 159 8.50 0.76 6.70
C LYS A 159 7.64 2.01 6.60
N GLY A 160 7.74 2.70 5.49
CA GLY A 160 6.78 3.70 5.03
C GLY A 160 5.90 3.10 3.94
N HIS A 161 4.61 3.12 4.14
CA HIS A 161 3.62 2.64 3.18
C HIS A 161 2.94 3.85 2.55
N LEU A 162 2.90 3.90 1.22
CA LEU A 162 2.39 5.03 0.46
C LEU A 162 1.24 4.60 -0.45
N ALA A 163 0.23 5.46 -0.54
CA ALA A 163 -0.79 5.41 -1.55
C ALA A 163 -0.64 6.65 -2.44
N VAL A 164 -0.32 6.44 -3.69
CA VAL A 164 0.10 7.48 -4.63
C VAL A 164 -0.83 7.52 -5.83
N GLY A 165 -1.29 8.71 -6.23
CA GLY A 165 -1.99 8.92 -7.49
C GLY A 165 -1.09 8.58 -8.67
N THR A 166 -1.55 7.72 -9.58
CA THR A 166 -0.66 7.20 -10.64
C THR A 166 -0.32 8.22 -11.73
N SER A 167 -1.19 9.19 -11.96
CA SER A 167 -1.00 10.28 -12.91
C SER A 167 -0.41 11.51 -12.23
N SER A 168 -1.01 11.92 -11.13
CA SER A 168 -0.62 13.12 -10.39
C SER A 168 0.68 12.94 -9.60
N GLN A 169 1.00 11.72 -9.17
CA GLN A 169 2.12 11.36 -8.29
C GLN A 169 2.09 12.04 -6.90
N TYR A 170 0.96 12.59 -6.47
CA TYR A 170 0.79 13.00 -5.07
C TYR A 170 0.68 11.80 -4.15
N ILE A 171 1.29 11.89 -2.98
CA ILE A 171 1.10 10.93 -1.88
C ILE A 171 -0.25 11.26 -1.24
N LEU A 172 -1.28 10.51 -1.60
CA LEU A 172 -2.66 10.72 -1.12
C LEU A 172 -2.83 10.29 0.33
N GLN A 173 -2.19 9.19 0.70
CA GLN A 173 -2.13 8.69 2.08
C GLN A 173 -0.75 8.09 2.35
N SER A 174 -0.31 8.21 3.59
CA SER A 174 0.94 7.59 4.07
C SER A 174 0.70 6.93 5.42
N PHE A 175 1.44 5.83 5.67
CA PHE A 175 1.33 5.05 6.89
C PHE A 175 2.71 4.55 7.31
N PHE A 176 3.09 4.78 8.57
CA PHE A 176 4.39 4.41 9.11
C PHE A 176 4.27 3.20 10.02
N SER A 177 5.21 2.27 9.94
CA SER A 177 5.21 1.06 10.76
C SER A 177 6.60 0.52 11.07
N SER A 178 6.67 -0.44 11.99
CA SER A 178 7.87 -1.25 12.23
C SER A 178 8.30 -2.04 10.98
N GLY A 179 9.60 -2.32 10.84
CA GLY A 179 10.19 -2.97 9.67
C GLY A 179 9.67 -4.37 9.36
N ASN A 180 9.15 -5.09 10.34
CA ASN A 180 8.61 -6.44 10.18
C ASN A 180 7.11 -6.49 9.86
N LEU A 181 6.40 -5.36 9.83
CA LEU A 181 4.98 -5.38 9.53
C LEU A 181 4.73 -5.92 8.12
N ASN A 182 3.76 -6.81 7.98
CA ASN A 182 3.31 -7.29 6.68
C ASN A 182 2.63 -6.15 5.91
N ASP A 183 3.02 -5.95 4.64
CA ASP A 183 2.56 -4.83 3.82
C ASP A 183 1.04 -4.87 3.59
N GLY A 184 0.45 -6.06 3.48
CA GLY A 184 -1.00 -6.23 3.38
C GLY A 184 -1.78 -5.70 4.58
N LYS A 185 -1.19 -5.72 5.79
CA LYS A 185 -1.82 -5.17 7.01
C LYS A 185 -1.82 -3.64 7.01
N ALA A 186 -0.88 -3.01 6.32
CA ALA A 186 -0.83 -1.56 6.15
C ALA A 186 -1.75 -1.06 5.02
N ALA A 187 -2.14 -1.93 4.09
CA ALA A 187 -3.03 -1.56 2.99
C ALA A 187 -4.43 -1.15 3.47
N ILE A 188 -4.99 -1.85 4.47
CA ILE A 188 -6.35 -1.55 4.97
C ILE A 188 -6.47 -0.11 5.52
N PRO A 189 -5.60 0.38 6.44
CA PRO A 189 -5.68 1.77 6.89
C PRO A 189 -5.41 2.79 5.78
N LEU A 190 -4.56 2.50 4.78
CA LEU A 190 -4.37 3.37 3.62
C LEU A 190 -5.65 3.49 2.78
N LEU A 191 -6.28 2.37 2.45
CA LEU A 191 -7.52 2.31 1.68
C LEU A 191 -8.67 3.03 2.41
N LYS A 192 -8.85 2.77 3.72
CA LYS A 192 -9.83 3.48 4.54
C LYS A 192 -9.56 4.97 4.58
N GLY A 193 -8.30 5.38 4.74
CA GLY A 193 -7.91 6.78 4.75
C GLY A 193 -8.23 7.51 3.44
N ILE A 194 -8.04 6.86 2.29
CA ILE A 194 -8.46 7.41 0.99
C ILE A 194 -9.99 7.57 0.95
N HIS A 195 -10.72 6.52 1.32
CA HIS A 195 -12.17 6.48 1.18
C HIS A 195 -12.89 7.46 2.13
N GLU A 196 -12.44 7.53 3.38
CA GLU A 196 -13.11 8.34 4.42
C GLU A 196 -12.74 9.82 4.38
N ARG A 197 -11.54 10.17 3.85
CA ARG A 197 -11.00 11.52 3.97
C ARG A 197 -10.90 12.28 2.66
N LEU A 198 -10.87 11.59 1.52
CA LEU A 198 -10.64 12.20 0.23
C LEU A 198 -11.86 12.03 -0.68
N SER A 199 -12.27 13.11 -1.34
CA SER A 199 -13.28 13.06 -2.39
C SER A 199 -12.60 12.96 -3.75
N LEU A 200 -12.52 11.75 -4.30
CA LEU A 200 -11.89 11.44 -5.57
C LEU A 200 -12.90 10.78 -6.53
N PRO A 201 -13.80 11.55 -7.17
CA PRO A 201 -14.94 11.00 -7.91
C PRO A 201 -14.55 10.20 -9.16
N LYS A 202 -13.34 10.40 -9.68
CA LYS A 202 -12.81 9.65 -10.83
C LYS A 202 -12.09 8.37 -10.44
N LEU A 203 -11.78 8.18 -9.15
CA LEU A 203 -11.02 7.03 -8.68
C LEU A 203 -11.81 5.73 -8.86
N ARG A 204 -11.21 4.78 -9.58
CA ARG A 204 -11.82 3.48 -9.90
C ARG A 204 -10.93 2.30 -9.56
N TYR A 205 -9.61 2.47 -9.61
CA TYR A 205 -8.67 1.36 -9.54
C TYR A 205 -7.68 1.53 -8.39
N GLN A 206 -7.41 0.41 -7.70
CA GLN A 206 -6.35 0.30 -6.70
C GLN A 206 -5.34 -0.74 -7.20
N THR A 207 -4.08 -0.34 -7.45
CA THR A 207 -3.05 -1.24 -7.97
C THR A 207 -1.97 -1.51 -6.94
N MET A 208 -1.60 -2.79 -6.79
CA MET A 208 -0.63 -3.28 -5.82
C MET A 208 0.14 -4.49 -6.37
N ASP A 209 1.25 -4.83 -5.75
CA ASP A 209 2.02 -6.03 -6.12
C ASP A 209 1.42 -7.33 -5.53
N ALA A 210 2.07 -8.47 -5.78
CA ALA A 210 1.63 -9.79 -5.30
C ALA A 210 1.76 -9.97 -3.77
N GLY A 211 2.49 -9.10 -3.09
CA GLY A 211 2.59 -9.08 -1.63
C GLY A 211 1.29 -8.66 -0.95
N TYR A 212 0.43 -7.96 -1.67
CA TYR A 212 -0.89 -7.50 -1.21
C TYR A 212 -2.04 -8.42 -1.61
N ASP A 213 -1.77 -9.58 -2.19
CA ASP A 213 -2.80 -10.51 -2.67
C ASP A 213 -3.50 -11.25 -1.52
N TYR A 214 -4.30 -10.54 -0.74
CA TYR A 214 -5.13 -11.04 0.38
C TYR A 214 -6.59 -10.72 0.15
N GLU A 215 -7.48 -11.70 0.35
CA GLU A 215 -8.93 -11.58 0.15
C GLU A 215 -9.52 -10.34 0.86
N ALA A 216 -9.05 -10.04 2.07
CA ALA A 216 -9.49 -8.88 2.83
C ALA A 216 -9.26 -7.54 2.11
N ILE A 217 -8.15 -7.41 1.37
CA ILE A 217 -7.83 -6.20 0.60
C ILE A 217 -8.83 -6.04 -0.55
N TYR A 218 -9.14 -7.12 -1.27
CA TYR A 218 -10.16 -7.09 -2.33
C TYR A 218 -11.53 -6.71 -1.78
N LYS A 219 -11.91 -7.26 -0.61
CA LYS A 219 -13.17 -6.90 0.06
C LYS A 219 -13.20 -5.42 0.45
N GLN A 220 -12.10 -4.88 0.97
CA GLN A 220 -12.01 -3.46 1.31
C GLN A 220 -12.15 -2.57 0.07
N VAL A 221 -11.43 -2.87 -1.01
CA VAL A 221 -11.50 -2.13 -2.27
C VAL A 221 -12.90 -2.21 -2.88
N TYR A 222 -13.53 -3.38 -2.82
CA TYR A 222 -14.91 -3.57 -3.30
C TYR A 222 -15.93 -2.76 -2.48
N LYS A 223 -15.80 -2.74 -1.14
CA LYS A 223 -16.63 -1.88 -0.26
C LYS A 223 -16.53 -0.39 -0.62
N MET A 224 -15.40 0.05 -1.16
CA MET A 224 -15.18 1.43 -1.63
C MET A 224 -15.81 1.70 -3.01
N GLY A 225 -16.39 0.70 -3.67
CA GLY A 225 -16.89 0.80 -5.04
C GLY A 225 -15.79 0.79 -6.11
N HIS A 226 -14.57 0.39 -5.76
CA HIS A 226 -13.42 0.37 -6.65
C HIS A 226 -13.07 -1.05 -7.11
N GLN A 227 -12.14 -1.15 -8.08
CA GLN A 227 -11.65 -2.40 -8.62
C GLN A 227 -10.18 -2.63 -8.23
N SER A 228 -9.88 -3.85 -7.80
CA SER A 228 -8.53 -4.25 -7.39
C SER A 228 -7.72 -4.73 -8.59
N ILE A 229 -6.56 -4.14 -8.82
CA ILE A 229 -5.60 -4.52 -9.86
C ILE A 229 -4.32 -4.99 -9.15
N ILE A 230 -4.38 -6.17 -8.54
CA ILE A 230 -3.31 -6.75 -7.71
C ILE A 230 -2.73 -7.96 -8.43
N ALA A 231 -1.41 -8.10 -8.49
CA ALA A 231 -0.78 -9.29 -9.06
C ALA A 231 -1.16 -10.54 -8.24
N TYR A 232 -1.57 -11.60 -8.95
CA TYR A 232 -2.02 -12.82 -8.30
C TYR A 232 -0.84 -13.62 -7.75
N ASN A 233 -0.92 -14.05 -6.51
CA ASN A 233 0.03 -14.95 -5.88
C ASN A 233 -0.59 -16.35 -5.75
N LYS A 234 -0.16 -17.28 -6.59
CA LYS A 234 -0.71 -18.65 -6.64
C LYS A 234 -0.57 -19.41 -5.31
N ARG A 235 0.47 -19.11 -4.52
CA ARG A 235 0.77 -19.84 -3.29
C ARG A 235 0.75 -21.36 -3.53
N ASN A 236 0.04 -22.13 -2.69
CA ASN A 236 -0.13 -23.58 -2.79
C ASN A 236 -1.50 -23.96 -3.38
N GLU A 237 -2.14 -23.07 -4.15
CA GLU A 237 -3.44 -23.36 -4.74
C GLU A 237 -3.28 -24.25 -5.99
N SER A 238 -4.19 -25.23 -6.10
CA SER A 238 -4.29 -26.09 -7.30
C SER A 238 -4.84 -25.30 -8.48
N GLU A 239 -4.58 -25.77 -9.68
CA GLU A 239 -5.18 -25.26 -10.90
C GLU A 239 -6.68 -25.59 -10.96
N ILE A 240 -7.46 -24.67 -11.49
CA ILE A 240 -8.90 -24.86 -11.64
C ILE A 240 -9.17 -25.38 -13.04
N ILE A 241 -9.77 -26.55 -13.13
CA ILE A 241 -10.17 -27.15 -14.40
C ILE A 241 -11.17 -26.23 -15.12
N GLY A 242 -10.97 -26.04 -16.42
CA GLY A 242 -11.84 -25.18 -17.24
C GLY A 242 -11.50 -23.69 -17.21
N PHE A 243 -10.36 -23.33 -16.60
CA PHE A 243 -9.84 -21.97 -16.56
C PHE A 243 -8.35 -21.93 -16.89
N ASP A 244 -7.93 -20.83 -17.50
CA ASP A 244 -6.51 -20.55 -17.71
C ASP A 244 -5.84 -19.96 -16.46
N LYS A 245 -4.54 -19.71 -16.56
CA LYS A 245 -3.73 -19.09 -15.48
C LYS A 245 -4.20 -17.69 -15.05
N HIS A 246 -5.05 -17.06 -15.81
CA HIS A 246 -5.64 -15.74 -15.53
C HIS A 246 -7.12 -15.81 -15.16
N PHE A 247 -7.64 -17.03 -14.94
CA PHE A 247 -9.03 -17.31 -14.60
C PHE A 247 -10.03 -16.94 -15.72
N ALA A 248 -9.58 -16.84 -16.97
CA ALA A 248 -10.47 -16.82 -18.10
C ALA A 248 -10.99 -18.24 -18.36
N PRO A 249 -12.28 -18.41 -18.67
CA PRO A 249 -12.80 -19.74 -19.03
C PRO A 249 -12.05 -20.32 -20.23
N THR A 250 -11.91 -21.65 -20.27
CA THR A 250 -11.36 -22.34 -21.43
C THR A 250 -12.43 -23.20 -22.11
N CYS A 251 -12.31 -23.41 -23.41
CA CYS A 251 -13.14 -24.32 -24.17
C CYS A 251 -12.70 -25.78 -23.99
N PHE A 252 -13.42 -26.75 -24.54
CA PHE A 252 -13.07 -28.18 -24.49
C PHE A 252 -11.72 -28.52 -25.13
N ARG A 253 -11.18 -27.65 -25.97
CA ARG A 253 -9.83 -27.75 -26.56
C ARG A 253 -8.79 -26.90 -25.84
N GLU A 254 -9.08 -26.46 -24.60
CA GLU A 254 -8.21 -25.70 -23.73
C GLU A 254 -7.83 -24.28 -24.23
N HIS A 255 -8.49 -23.75 -25.27
CA HIS A 255 -8.30 -22.37 -25.70
C HIS A 255 -9.06 -21.40 -24.80
N SER A 256 -8.38 -20.34 -24.37
CA SER A 256 -8.97 -19.34 -23.45
C SER A 256 -9.98 -18.45 -24.16
N TYR A 257 -11.13 -18.24 -23.53
CA TYR A 257 -12.10 -17.23 -23.92
C TYR A 257 -11.50 -15.83 -23.76
N ARG A 258 -11.85 -14.93 -24.67
CA ARG A 258 -11.32 -13.56 -24.70
C ARG A 258 -12.20 -12.64 -23.85
N TYR A 259 -11.58 -11.90 -22.94
CA TYR A 259 -12.29 -10.84 -22.21
C TYR A 259 -12.80 -9.78 -23.20
N ASP A 260 -14.08 -9.47 -23.12
CA ASP A 260 -14.78 -8.47 -23.93
C ASP A 260 -15.03 -7.20 -23.13
N SER A 261 -15.83 -7.29 -22.06
CA SER A 261 -16.28 -6.13 -21.31
C SER A 261 -16.67 -6.49 -19.87
N TYR A 262 -16.89 -5.45 -19.07
CA TYR A 262 -17.47 -5.55 -17.74
C TYR A 262 -18.79 -4.81 -17.68
N ASP A 263 -19.83 -5.52 -17.31
CA ASP A 263 -21.14 -4.97 -17.06
C ASP A 263 -21.23 -4.51 -15.60
N VAL A 264 -21.24 -3.18 -15.39
CA VAL A 264 -21.27 -2.57 -14.06
C VAL A 264 -22.58 -2.89 -13.32
N LYS A 265 -23.72 -2.90 -14.04
CA LYS A 265 -25.05 -3.11 -13.44
C LYS A 265 -25.20 -4.51 -12.83
N TYR A 266 -24.65 -5.52 -13.52
CA TYR A 266 -24.74 -6.92 -13.10
C TYR A 266 -23.45 -7.44 -12.47
N GLU A 267 -22.43 -6.60 -12.36
CA GLU A 267 -21.09 -6.94 -11.84
C GLU A 267 -20.49 -8.17 -12.54
N THR A 268 -20.62 -8.21 -13.86
CA THR A 268 -20.35 -9.41 -14.65
C THR A 268 -19.26 -9.16 -15.68
N LEU A 269 -18.23 -10.00 -15.69
CA LEU A 269 -17.25 -10.09 -16.76
C LEU A 269 -17.89 -10.85 -17.93
N LYS A 270 -17.77 -10.31 -19.12
CA LYS A 270 -18.20 -10.94 -20.36
C LYS A 270 -16.97 -11.42 -21.13
N TYR A 271 -17.02 -12.67 -21.57
CA TYR A 271 -16.01 -13.30 -22.38
C TYR A 271 -16.64 -13.82 -23.67
N THR A 272 -15.92 -13.68 -24.79
CA THR A 272 -16.31 -14.17 -26.11
C THR A 272 -15.45 -15.32 -26.52
N GLN A 273 -15.90 -16.10 -27.50
CA GLN A 273 -15.19 -17.28 -28.00
C GLN A 273 -13.72 -17.02 -28.33
N PRO A 274 -12.83 -18.02 -28.16
CA PRO A 274 -11.46 -17.98 -28.63
C PRO A 274 -11.38 -17.69 -30.14
N LYS A 275 -10.25 -17.15 -30.61
CA LYS A 275 -10.04 -16.93 -32.06
C LYS A 275 -10.02 -18.24 -32.85
N GLU A 276 -9.54 -19.27 -32.20
CA GLU A 276 -9.41 -20.64 -32.71
C GLU A 276 -10.74 -21.30 -33.01
N CYS A 277 -11.86 -20.70 -32.55
CA CYS A 277 -13.21 -21.18 -32.84
C CYS A 277 -13.64 -20.99 -34.31
N ILE A 278 -12.95 -20.16 -35.08
CA ILE A 278 -13.27 -19.92 -36.50
C ILE A 278 -13.18 -21.23 -37.29
N ASP A 279 -12.11 -22.02 -37.08
CA ASP A 279 -11.85 -23.25 -37.77
C ASP A 279 -12.10 -24.50 -36.87
N CYS A 280 -12.85 -24.36 -35.81
CA CYS A 280 -13.07 -25.43 -34.85
C CYS A 280 -14.23 -26.33 -35.29
N PRO A 281 -14.02 -27.67 -35.44
CA PRO A 281 -15.11 -28.59 -35.83
C PRO A 281 -16.26 -28.62 -34.82
N LEU A 282 -16.02 -28.28 -33.55
CA LEU A 282 -17.04 -28.24 -32.50
C LEU A 282 -17.81 -26.89 -32.43
N ALA A 283 -17.47 -25.90 -33.25
CA ALA A 283 -18.05 -24.58 -33.18
C ALA A 283 -19.55 -24.55 -33.58
N ASN A 284 -19.96 -25.49 -34.44
CA ASN A 284 -21.32 -25.60 -34.98
C ASN A 284 -22.22 -26.61 -34.24
N ASP A 285 -21.65 -27.39 -33.33
CA ASP A 285 -22.36 -28.49 -32.66
C ASP A 285 -23.20 -28.01 -31.45
N GLY A 286 -23.23 -26.72 -31.16
CA GLY A 286 -23.97 -26.19 -30.02
C GLY A 286 -23.39 -26.51 -28.63
N ILE A 287 -22.28 -27.30 -28.59
CA ILE A 287 -21.63 -27.74 -27.36
C ILE A 287 -20.88 -26.59 -26.68
N CYS A 288 -20.25 -25.68 -27.47
CA CYS A 288 -19.48 -24.57 -26.97
C CYS A 288 -20.34 -23.31 -26.81
N GLN A 289 -20.32 -22.72 -25.62
CA GLN A 289 -21.01 -21.45 -25.39
C GLN A 289 -20.33 -20.32 -26.19
N LYS A 290 -21.13 -19.48 -26.89
CA LYS A 290 -20.64 -18.31 -27.61
C LYS A 290 -20.15 -17.20 -26.68
N VAL A 291 -20.77 -17.09 -25.52
CA VAL A 291 -20.49 -16.04 -24.53
C VAL A 291 -20.52 -16.63 -23.13
N PHE A 292 -19.46 -16.38 -22.37
CA PHE A 292 -19.42 -16.63 -20.94
C PHE A 292 -19.63 -15.34 -20.16
N LYS A 293 -20.50 -15.40 -19.14
CA LYS A 293 -20.70 -14.31 -18.17
C LYS A 293 -20.35 -14.78 -16.78
N MET A 294 -19.49 -14.05 -16.08
CA MET A 294 -19.02 -14.42 -14.77
C MET A 294 -19.12 -13.24 -13.79
N LYS A 295 -19.84 -13.43 -12.69
CA LYS A 295 -19.95 -12.42 -11.64
C LYS A 295 -18.61 -12.32 -10.89
N ILE A 296 -18.13 -11.09 -10.67
CA ILE A 296 -16.90 -10.83 -9.89
C ILE A 296 -17.09 -11.19 -8.42
N THR A 297 -18.32 -11.08 -7.89
CA THR A 297 -18.66 -11.39 -6.49
C THR A 297 -18.51 -12.87 -6.12
N LYS A 298 -18.37 -13.77 -7.10
CA LYS A 298 -18.08 -15.19 -6.81
C LYS A 298 -16.71 -15.37 -6.16
N ASP A 299 -15.72 -14.59 -6.60
CA ASP A 299 -14.39 -14.57 -6.03
C ASP A 299 -13.67 -13.27 -6.46
N LEU A 300 -13.71 -12.26 -5.60
CA LEU A 300 -13.13 -10.93 -5.87
C LEU A 300 -11.62 -10.97 -6.13
N ARG A 301 -10.92 -11.97 -5.61
CA ARG A 301 -9.48 -12.14 -5.79
C ARG A 301 -9.14 -12.67 -7.18
N ARG A 302 -9.94 -13.60 -7.71
CA ARG A 302 -9.75 -14.21 -9.03
C ARG A 302 -10.35 -13.39 -10.14
N TYR A 303 -11.56 -12.87 -9.94
CA TYR A 303 -12.33 -12.16 -10.94
C TYR A 303 -12.31 -10.66 -10.67
N THR A 304 -11.43 -9.94 -11.36
CA THR A 304 -11.31 -8.49 -11.26
C THR A 304 -11.85 -7.81 -12.52
N ALA A 305 -12.28 -6.57 -12.43
CA ALA A 305 -12.69 -5.79 -13.59
C ALA A 305 -11.72 -4.62 -13.82
N PRO A 306 -11.04 -4.57 -15.02
CA PRO A 306 -11.07 -5.54 -16.12
C PRO A 306 -10.50 -6.92 -15.72
N ALA A 307 -10.82 -7.94 -16.53
CA ALA A 307 -10.37 -9.30 -16.26
C ALA A 307 -8.85 -9.43 -16.24
N ARG A 308 -8.33 -10.24 -15.33
CA ARG A 308 -6.89 -10.54 -15.22
C ARG A 308 -6.33 -11.01 -16.56
N GLY A 309 -5.10 -10.65 -16.85
CA GLY A 309 -4.42 -11.02 -18.09
C GLY A 309 -4.88 -10.28 -19.33
N SER A 310 -6.01 -9.56 -19.30
CA SER A 310 -6.45 -8.71 -20.41
C SER A 310 -5.49 -7.54 -20.65
N VAL A 311 -5.51 -6.99 -21.86
CA VAL A 311 -4.70 -5.80 -22.22
C VAL A 311 -5.04 -4.62 -21.31
N ALA A 312 -6.33 -4.40 -21.04
CA ALA A 312 -6.80 -3.35 -20.15
C ALA A 312 -6.23 -3.51 -18.74
N TRP A 313 -6.29 -4.72 -18.16
CA TRP A 313 -5.73 -5.00 -16.85
C TRP A 313 -4.22 -4.73 -16.81
N LYS A 314 -3.49 -5.22 -17.80
CA LYS A 314 -2.02 -5.03 -17.90
C LYS A 314 -1.64 -3.55 -17.99
N ASN A 315 -2.40 -2.76 -18.74
CA ASN A 315 -2.14 -1.31 -18.87
C ASN A 315 -2.37 -0.55 -17.56
N ILE A 316 -3.40 -0.92 -16.78
CA ILE A 316 -3.63 -0.31 -15.46
C ILE A 316 -2.54 -0.79 -14.49
N PHE A 317 -2.21 -2.07 -14.47
CA PHE A 317 -1.18 -2.63 -13.59
C PHE A 317 0.20 -1.98 -13.78
N LYS A 318 0.58 -1.67 -15.03
CA LYS A 318 1.84 -0.95 -15.33
C LYS A 318 1.93 0.42 -14.63
N ARG A 319 0.81 1.07 -14.34
CA ARG A 319 0.80 2.37 -13.65
C ARG A 319 1.28 2.27 -12.20
N ARG A 320 1.37 1.05 -11.63
CA ARG A 320 1.92 0.80 -10.31
C ARG A 320 3.33 1.37 -10.12
N THR A 321 4.13 1.44 -11.19
CA THR A 321 5.47 2.05 -11.14
C THR A 321 5.49 3.49 -10.66
N ALA A 322 4.34 4.19 -10.60
CA ALA A 322 4.27 5.54 -10.07
C ALA A 322 4.69 5.60 -8.59
N VAL A 323 4.24 4.66 -7.74
CA VAL A 323 4.63 4.63 -6.33
C VAL A 323 6.11 4.27 -6.16
N GLU A 324 6.66 3.42 -7.03
CA GLU A 324 8.09 3.08 -7.02
C GLU A 324 8.95 4.32 -7.32
N ARG A 325 8.54 5.14 -8.32
CA ARG A 325 9.21 6.41 -8.63
C ARG A 325 9.16 7.37 -7.44
N VAL A 326 8.01 7.52 -6.80
CA VAL A 326 7.89 8.35 -5.60
C VAL A 326 8.78 7.84 -4.48
N ASN A 327 8.78 6.54 -4.21
CA ASN A 327 9.65 5.91 -3.21
C ASN A 327 11.15 6.20 -3.47
N ALA A 328 11.59 6.07 -4.73
CA ALA A 328 12.96 6.39 -5.12
C ALA A 328 13.26 7.87 -4.91
N TYR A 329 12.34 8.75 -5.32
CA TYR A 329 12.49 10.19 -5.20
C TYR A 329 12.59 10.65 -3.73
N LEU A 330 11.77 10.08 -2.84
CA LEU A 330 11.85 10.35 -1.40
C LEU A 330 13.20 9.95 -0.79
N LYS A 331 13.78 8.83 -1.25
CA LYS A 331 15.08 8.35 -0.77
C LYS A 331 16.23 9.20 -1.28
N GLU A 332 16.21 9.54 -2.55
CA GLU A 332 17.30 10.24 -3.24
C GLU A 332 17.33 11.74 -2.91
N PHE A 333 16.19 12.42 -2.98
CA PHE A 333 16.13 13.88 -2.90
C PHE A 333 15.59 14.40 -1.57
N PHE A 334 14.74 13.64 -0.88
CA PHE A 334 14.09 14.07 0.36
C PHE A 334 14.65 13.41 1.62
N GLN A 335 15.80 12.71 1.50
CA GLN A 335 16.56 12.17 2.62
C GLN A 335 15.76 11.16 3.49
N LEU A 336 14.83 10.40 2.91
CA LEU A 336 14.05 9.41 3.66
C LEU A 336 14.95 8.40 4.41
N ASN A 337 16.05 7.97 3.78
CA ASN A 337 16.99 7.02 4.38
C ASN A 337 17.92 7.66 5.44
N ASN A 338 17.96 8.99 5.55
CA ASN A 338 18.87 9.69 6.47
C ASN A 338 18.18 9.99 7.80
N VAL A 339 17.72 8.94 8.48
CA VAL A 339 17.06 9.04 9.78
C VAL A 339 18.04 9.55 10.84
N ARG A 340 17.69 10.65 11.52
CA ARG A 340 18.51 11.29 12.55
C ARG A 340 17.99 11.12 13.96
N TYR A 341 16.79 10.58 14.10
CA TYR A 341 16.13 10.38 15.39
C TYR A 341 16.21 8.92 15.80
N CYS A 342 16.27 8.69 17.10
CA CYS A 342 16.01 7.41 17.72
C CYS A 342 14.53 7.36 18.14
N THR A 343 14.00 6.16 18.35
CA THR A 343 12.61 5.81 18.65
C THR A 343 11.64 5.96 17.48
N GLY A 344 10.69 5.05 17.40
CA GLY A 344 9.69 5.03 16.33
C GLY A 344 8.83 6.29 16.27
N LYS A 345 8.42 6.84 17.43
CA LYS A 345 7.62 8.07 17.50
C LYS A 345 8.32 9.25 16.80
N ARG A 346 9.58 9.49 17.14
CA ARG A 346 10.36 10.61 16.54
C ARG A 346 10.74 10.32 15.08
N THR A 347 10.98 9.06 14.74
CA THR A 347 11.23 8.66 13.34
C THR A 347 9.97 8.81 12.48
N LYS A 348 8.78 8.56 13.04
CA LYS A 348 7.51 8.88 12.36
C LYS A 348 7.43 10.36 11.97
N VAL A 349 7.87 11.28 12.85
CA VAL A 349 7.92 12.73 12.53
C VAL A 349 8.82 12.98 11.31
N HIS A 350 9.99 12.33 11.23
CA HIS A 350 10.85 12.44 10.04
C HIS A 350 10.13 11.98 8.78
N PHE A 351 9.51 10.81 8.80
CA PHE A 351 8.73 10.28 7.68
C PHE A 351 7.59 11.21 7.27
N ASP A 352 6.84 11.74 8.23
CA ASP A 352 5.71 12.64 7.98
C ASP A 352 6.16 13.98 7.38
N ILE A 353 7.29 14.54 7.85
CA ILE A 353 7.88 15.75 7.27
C ILE A 353 8.36 15.51 5.84
N VAL A 354 9.03 14.38 5.58
CA VAL A 354 9.52 14.03 4.24
C VAL A 354 8.36 13.94 3.24
N THR A 355 7.30 13.24 3.61
CA THR A 355 6.11 13.08 2.73
C THR A 355 5.34 14.39 2.57
N LEU A 356 5.27 15.22 3.62
CA LEU A 356 4.66 16.55 3.56
C LEU A 356 5.43 17.49 2.62
N ILE A 357 6.76 17.58 2.78
CA ILE A 357 7.60 18.46 1.94
C ILE A 357 7.56 18.03 0.48
N TYR A 358 7.56 16.73 0.20
CA TYR A 358 7.38 16.21 -1.15
C TYR A 358 6.10 16.74 -1.79
N ASN A 359 4.95 16.57 -1.13
CA ASN A 359 3.67 17.04 -1.64
C ASN A 359 3.60 18.57 -1.74
N ALA A 360 4.18 19.30 -0.78
CA ALA A 360 4.22 20.76 -0.79
C ALA A 360 5.05 21.28 -1.96
N SER A 361 6.22 20.70 -2.21
CA SER A 361 7.08 21.03 -3.33
C SER A 361 6.37 20.77 -4.66
N LYS A 362 5.68 19.65 -4.76
CA LYS A 362 4.91 19.30 -5.95
C LYS A 362 3.78 20.29 -6.19
N LEU A 363 3.01 20.65 -5.18
CA LEU A 363 1.94 21.64 -5.29
C LEU A 363 2.47 23.02 -5.74
N ALA A 364 3.63 23.43 -5.20
CA ALA A 364 4.27 24.67 -5.64
C ALA A 364 4.66 24.64 -7.12
N VAL A 365 5.25 23.54 -7.58
CA VAL A 365 5.64 23.36 -8.99
C VAL A 365 4.41 23.34 -9.89
N ASP A 366 3.35 22.62 -9.54
CA ASP A 366 2.11 22.55 -10.33
C ASP A 366 1.44 23.92 -10.45
N ARG A 367 1.42 24.73 -9.39
CA ARG A 367 0.92 26.12 -9.41
C ARG A 367 1.76 27.01 -10.32
N ILE A 368 3.09 26.93 -10.22
CA ILE A 368 4.01 27.71 -11.08
C ILE A 368 3.79 27.35 -12.55
N ASN A 369 3.72 26.05 -12.87
CA ASN A 369 3.50 25.60 -14.25
C ASN A 369 2.16 26.11 -14.80
N THR A 370 1.09 26.11 -13.99
CA THR A 370 -0.21 26.64 -14.39
C THR A 370 -0.13 28.14 -14.68
N GLN A 371 0.55 28.92 -13.85
CA GLN A 371 0.74 30.35 -14.05
C GLN A 371 1.54 30.65 -15.33
N LEU A 372 2.61 29.90 -15.59
CA LEU A 372 3.41 30.05 -16.81
C LEU A 372 2.59 29.74 -18.07
N ILE A 373 1.78 28.68 -18.07
CA ILE A 373 0.90 28.34 -19.19
C ILE A 373 -0.11 29.46 -19.45
N THR A 374 -0.71 30.03 -18.40
CA THR A 374 -1.70 31.11 -18.51
C THR A 374 -1.09 32.43 -19.02
N GLN A 375 0.21 32.65 -18.81
CA GLN A 375 0.90 33.84 -19.31
C GLN A 375 1.31 33.72 -20.78
N VAL A 376 1.40 32.51 -21.32
CA VAL A 376 1.82 32.25 -22.74
C VAL A 376 0.62 32.03 -23.66
N ALA A 377 -0.56 31.74 -23.09
CA ALA A 377 -1.82 31.63 -23.85
C ALA A 377 -2.55 32.96 -23.98
#